data_c9aef19bda1064d852126f4207010db3
#
_entry.id   c9aef19bda1064d852126f4207010db3
#
_cell.length_a   1.000
_cell.length_b   1.000
_cell.length_c   1.000
_cell.angle_alpha   90.00
_cell.angle_beta   90.00
_cell.angle_gamma   90.00
#
_symmetry.space_group_name_H-M   'P 1'
#
loop_
_entity.id
_entity.type
_entity.pdbx_description
1 polymer ?
#
loop_
_entity_poly.entity_id
_entity_poly.type
_entity_poly.pdbx_seq_one_letter_code
_entity_poly.pdbx_strand_id
1 'polypeptide(L)'
;LKLILVPRHPQRFDEVAALLDSSGVLWQRRSQLSPGHAENSREPAARRWRVLLVDTIGELGAWWGTSAIGFVGGSFGSRGGQNMLEPAAYGVATCFGPNTWNFRDIVAQLLAANGAHVVQSAEEFDQFVRQSLDSPELARQLGERAQCLVLSQQGATRRTVELLCSLHTAPATIM
;
A
#
# COMPACT_ATOMS: atom_id res chain seq x y z
N LEU A 1 -5.08 -17.23 -4.23
CA LEU A 1 -5.11 -15.85 -3.73
C LEU A 1 -4.91 -15.85 -2.22
N LYS A 2 -4.08 -14.94 -1.72
CA LYS A 2 -3.93 -14.64 -0.30
C LYS A 2 -4.20 -13.16 -0.09
N LEU A 3 -4.90 -12.84 0.99
CA LEU A 3 -5.16 -11.47 1.42
C LEU A 3 -4.28 -11.15 2.64
N ILE A 4 -3.66 -9.98 2.63
CA ILE A 4 -2.92 -9.44 3.76
C ILE A 4 -3.70 -8.22 4.25
N LEU A 5 -4.19 -8.27 5.48
CA LEU A 5 -4.88 -7.16 6.13
C LEU A 5 -3.95 -6.50 7.14
N VAL A 6 -3.71 -5.21 6.95
CA VAL A 6 -2.81 -4.42 7.80
C VAL A 6 -3.59 -3.24 8.41
N PRO A 7 -4.31 -3.43 9.52
CA PRO A 7 -4.98 -2.32 10.19
C PRO A 7 -3.96 -1.33 10.75
N ARG A 8 -4.12 -0.05 10.45
CA ARG A 8 -3.18 0.99 10.87
C ARG A 8 -3.09 1.18 12.39
N HIS A 9 -4.20 0.95 13.09
CA HIS A 9 -4.32 1.24 14.52
C HIS A 9 -4.40 -0.05 15.32
N PRO A 10 -3.53 -0.26 16.33
CA PRO A 10 -3.51 -1.47 17.16
C PRO A 10 -4.86 -1.78 17.82
N GLN A 11 -5.62 -0.73 18.19
CA GLN A 11 -6.95 -0.85 18.80
C GLN A 11 -7.95 -1.61 17.92
N ARG A 12 -7.66 -1.71 16.61
CA ARG A 12 -8.52 -2.42 15.65
C ARG A 12 -8.13 -3.87 15.40
N PHE A 13 -7.02 -4.33 15.95
CA PHE A 13 -6.55 -5.70 15.67
C PHE A 13 -7.55 -6.75 16.14
N ASP A 14 -8.09 -6.60 17.34
CA ASP A 14 -9.06 -7.56 17.88
C ASP A 14 -10.44 -7.42 17.23
N GLU A 15 -10.86 -6.21 16.86
CA GLU A 15 -12.08 -5.99 16.06
C GLU A 15 -12.00 -6.72 14.70
N VAL A 16 -10.88 -6.58 14.01
CA VAL A 16 -10.68 -7.25 12.71
C VAL A 16 -10.57 -8.76 12.87
N ALA A 17 -9.92 -9.24 13.94
CA ALA A 17 -9.86 -10.66 14.25
C ALA A 17 -11.26 -11.26 14.46
N ALA A 18 -12.12 -10.58 15.24
CA ALA A 18 -13.49 -11.03 15.46
C ALA A 18 -14.33 -11.08 14.17
N LEU A 19 -14.12 -10.11 13.24
CA LEU A 19 -14.73 -10.13 11.92
C LEU A 19 -14.25 -11.32 11.09
N LEU A 20 -12.96 -11.64 11.13
CA LEU A 20 -12.41 -12.80 10.43
C LEU A 20 -12.93 -14.11 11.00
N ASP A 21 -13.07 -14.24 12.32
CA ASP A 21 -13.67 -15.40 12.97
C ASP A 21 -15.11 -15.63 12.49
N SER A 22 -15.89 -14.56 12.39
CA SER A 22 -17.29 -14.63 11.94
C SER A 22 -17.44 -14.92 10.46
N SER A 23 -16.40 -14.67 9.65
CA SER A 23 -16.45 -14.86 8.19
C SER A 23 -16.33 -16.30 7.74
N GLY A 24 -15.85 -17.21 8.60
CA GLY A 24 -15.56 -18.60 8.27
C GLY A 24 -14.34 -18.79 7.33
N VAL A 25 -13.60 -17.74 7.01
CA VAL A 25 -12.39 -17.82 6.20
C VAL A 25 -11.21 -18.27 7.06
N LEU A 26 -10.37 -19.16 6.54
CA LEU A 26 -9.14 -19.55 7.22
C LEU A 26 -8.19 -18.36 7.29
N TRP A 27 -7.86 -17.91 8.49
CA TRP A 27 -6.97 -16.77 8.70
C TRP A 27 -5.97 -17.03 9.83
N GLN A 28 -4.95 -16.19 9.92
CA GLN A 28 -3.92 -16.25 10.95
C GLN A 28 -3.42 -14.86 11.32
N ARG A 29 -3.02 -14.66 12.58
CA ARG A 29 -2.29 -13.47 13.02
C ARG A 29 -0.82 -13.58 12.66
N ARG A 30 -0.22 -12.47 12.23
CA ARG A 30 1.22 -12.37 11.96
C ARG A 30 2.04 -12.60 13.23
N SER A 31 1.62 -12.07 14.37
CA SER A 31 2.31 -12.23 15.66
C SER A 31 2.41 -13.70 16.12
N GLN A 32 1.56 -14.58 15.60
CA GLN A 32 1.56 -16.01 15.92
C GLN A 32 2.40 -16.85 14.94
N LEU A 33 2.94 -16.23 13.88
CA LEU A 33 3.85 -16.89 12.95
C LEU A 33 5.27 -16.88 13.54
N SER A 34 5.66 -17.93 14.23
CA SER A 34 7.04 -18.08 14.71
C SER A 34 7.99 -18.45 13.57
N PRO A 35 9.22 -17.90 13.54
CA PRO A 35 10.29 -18.41 12.69
C PRO A 35 10.55 -19.88 13.09
N GLY A 36 10.38 -20.82 12.17
CA GLY A 36 10.63 -22.25 12.42
C GLY A 36 9.39 -23.16 12.55
N HIS A 37 8.17 -22.64 12.71
CA HIS A 37 6.97 -23.47 12.73
C HIS A 37 6.57 -24.03 11.35
N ALA A 38 7.18 -23.52 10.28
CA ALA A 38 6.95 -24.00 8.92
C ALA A 38 7.57 -25.41 8.67
N GLU A 39 8.60 -25.76 9.43
CA GLU A 39 9.37 -26.99 9.17
C GLU A 39 8.76 -28.25 9.79
N ASN A 40 7.94 -28.14 10.83
CA ASN A 40 7.42 -29.30 11.58
C ASN A 40 5.98 -29.71 11.25
N SER A 41 5.32 -29.05 10.33
CA SER A 41 3.93 -29.39 10.00
C SER A 41 3.85 -30.07 8.63
N ARG A 42 3.24 -31.27 8.61
CA ARG A 42 3.01 -32.11 7.42
C ARG A 42 2.15 -31.46 6.32
N GLU A 43 1.55 -30.30 6.58
CA GLU A 43 0.84 -29.52 5.56
C GLU A 43 1.72 -28.41 5.00
N PRO A 44 1.74 -28.21 3.66
CA PRO A 44 2.43 -27.06 3.05
C PRO A 44 1.89 -25.76 3.65
N ALA A 45 2.77 -24.90 4.15
CA ALA A 45 2.42 -23.59 4.74
C ALA A 45 1.47 -22.76 3.83
N ALA A 46 1.51 -23.00 2.53
CA ALA A 46 0.66 -22.37 1.53
C ALA A 46 -0.84 -22.71 1.66
N ARG A 47 -1.23 -23.77 2.36
CA ARG A 47 -2.63 -24.19 2.53
C ARG A 47 -3.28 -23.78 3.84
N ARG A 48 -2.52 -23.23 4.80
CA ARG A 48 -3.01 -23.03 6.17
C ARG A 48 -3.89 -21.81 6.37
N TRP A 49 -3.77 -20.76 5.57
CA TRP A 49 -4.56 -19.55 5.71
C TRP A 49 -4.79 -18.88 4.36
N ARG A 50 -5.92 -18.20 4.24
CA ARG A 50 -6.30 -17.37 3.10
C ARG A 50 -6.09 -15.88 3.41
N VAL A 51 -6.24 -15.52 4.69
CA VAL A 51 -6.08 -14.16 5.17
C VAL A 51 -5.01 -14.12 6.26
N LEU A 52 -4.05 -13.21 6.13
CA LEU A 52 -3.09 -12.89 7.18
C LEU A 52 -3.47 -11.53 7.77
N LEU A 53 -3.76 -11.52 9.06
CA LEU A 53 -3.92 -10.28 9.82
C LEU A 53 -2.55 -9.88 10.37
N VAL A 54 -2.02 -8.76 9.87
CA VAL A 54 -0.77 -8.18 10.36
C VAL A 54 -1.10 -7.30 11.58
N ASP A 55 -0.88 -7.86 12.74
CA ASP A 55 -1.08 -7.24 14.05
C ASP A 55 0.26 -6.81 14.70
N THR A 56 1.24 -6.49 13.85
CA THR A 56 2.56 -5.98 14.20
C THR A 56 2.77 -4.61 13.59
N ILE A 57 3.60 -3.77 14.23
CA ILE A 57 3.88 -2.41 13.78
C ILE A 57 5.24 -2.38 13.07
N GLY A 58 5.35 -1.54 12.01
CA GLY A 58 6.62 -1.31 11.30
C GLY A 58 6.90 -2.26 10.13
N GLU A 59 6.03 -3.24 9.88
CA GLU A 59 6.25 -4.22 8.81
C GLU A 59 5.56 -3.88 7.47
N LEU A 60 4.76 -2.80 7.39
CA LEU A 60 3.92 -2.50 6.22
C LEU A 60 4.70 -2.45 4.90
N GLY A 61 5.89 -1.83 4.92
CA GLY A 61 6.75 -1.76 3.72
C GLY A 61 7.13 -3.14 3.17
N ALA A 62 7.47 -4.09 4.06
CA ALA A 62 7.79 -5.46 3.63
C ALA A 62 6.58 -6.15 2.98
N TRP A 63 5.38 -5.90 3.49
CA TRP A 63 4.15 -6.46 2.93
C TRP A 63 3.81 -5.87 1.56
N TRP A 64 4.04 -4.57 1.34
CA TRP A 64 3.90 -3.99 0.00
C TRP A 64 4.84 -4.67 -1.00
N GLY A 65 6.08 -4.98 -0.61
CA GLY A 65 7.05 -5.66 -1.46
C GLY A 65 6.65 -7.09 -1.87
N THR A 66 5.66 -7.69 -1.21
CA THR A 66 5.15 -9.04 -1.53
C THR A 66 3.79 -9.01 -2.23
N SER A 67 3.20 -7.83 -2.43
CA SER A 67 1.83 -7.66 -2.92
C SER A 67 1.82 -7.31 -4.41
N ALA A 68 0.96 -7.97 -5.18
CA ALA A 68 0.72 -7.62 -6.58
C ALA A 68 -0.39 -6.56 -6.72
N ILE A 69 -1.39 -6.61 -5.83
CA ILE A 69 -2.57 -5.72 -5.83
C ILE A 69 -2.68 -5.10 -4.46
N GLY A 70 -2.97 -3.81 -4.38
CA GLY A 70 -3.10 -3.07 -3.14
C GLY A 70 -4.32 -2.16 -3.09
N PHE A 71 -4.97 -2.14 -1.92
CA PHE A 71 -6.01 -1.16 -1.60
C PHE A 71 -5.53 -0.25 -0.46
N VAL A 72 -5.52 1.06 -0.70
CA VAL A 72 -5.15 2.03 0.34
C VAL A 72 -6.39 2.46 1.11
N GLY A 73 -6.44 2.04 2.36
CA GLY A 73 -7.58 2.27 3.24
C GLY A 73 -7.77 3.72 3.69
N GLY A 74 -8.87 3.97 4.43
CA GLY A 74 -9.24 5.30 4.90
C GLY A 74 -9.78 6.23 3.81
N SER A 75 -9.98 5.72 2.60
CA SER A 75 -10.33 6.47 1.40
C SER A 75 -11.82 6.39 1.00
N PHE A 76 -12.62 5.54 1.65
CA PHE A 76 -14.08 5.52 1.49
C PHE A 76 -14.83 6.40 2.49
N GLY A 77 -14.25 6.59 3.67
CA GLY A 77 -14.87 7.37 4.74
C GLY A 77 -14.29 8.78 4.89
N SER A 78 -14.47 9.36 6.06
CA SER A 78 -14.07 10.73 6.39
C SER A 78 -12.61 10.89 6.81
N ARG A 79 -11.73 9.92 6.55
CA ARG A 79 -10.33 9.95 7.00
C ARG A 79 -9.35 10.59 6.00
N GLY A 80 -9.76 10.78 4.75
CA GLY A 80 -8.94 11.43 3.72
C GLY A 80 -7.81 10.60 3.13
N GLY A 81 -7.91 9.26 3.26
CA GLY A 81 -6.93 8.31 2.72
C GLY A 81 -5.70 8.11 3.59
N GLN A 82 -4.88 7.14 3.19
CA GLN A 82 -3.55 6.88 3.73
C GLN A 82 -2.50 7.10 2.63
N ASN A 83 -1.22 6.85 2.93
CA ASN A 83 -0.12 7.16 2.03
C ASN A 83 -0.12 6.25 0.79
N MET A 84 -0.44 6.80 -0.39
CA MET A 84 -0.46 6.10 -1.67
C MET A 84 0.95 5.92 -2.27
N LEU A 85 1.95 6.67 -1.79
CA LEU A 85 3.34 6.52 -2.26
C LEU A 85 3.97 5.20 -1.81
N GLU A 86 3.51 4.64 -0.69
CA GLU A 86 4.10 3.40 -0.18
C GLU A 86 3.89 2.24 -1.15
N PRO A 87 2.66 1.84 -1.53
CA PRO A 87 2.48 0.78 -2.52
C PRO A 87 3.04 1.17 -3.90
N ALA A 88 2.96 2.43 -4.30
CA ALA A 88 3.51 2.92 -5.56
C ALA A 88 5.03 2.70 -5.66
N ALA A 89 5.78 2.92 -4.58
CA ALA A 89 7.21 2.71 -4.54
C ALA A 89 7.61 1.24 -4.78
N TYR A 90 6.72 0.30 -4.47
CA TYR A 90 6.93 -1.13 -4.70
C TYR A 90 6.35 -1.64 -6.04
N GLY A 91 5.76 -0.77 -6.84
CA GLY A 91 5.16 -1.16 -8.11
C GLY A 91 3.87 -1.99 -7.95
N VAL A 92 3.15 -1.80 -6.86
CA VAL A 92 1.89 -2.51 -6.58
C VAL A 92 0.76 -1.89 -7.42
N ALA A 93 -0.05 -2.72 -8.07
CA ALA A 93 -1.28 -2.27 -8.72
C ALA A 93 -2.25 -1.74 -7.66
N THR A 94 -2.32 -0.42 -7.54
CA THR A 94 -2.96 0.24 -6.40
C THR A 94 -4.30 0.85 -6.77
N CYS A 95 -5.31 0.62 -5.91
CA CYS A 95 -6.55 1.36 -5.93
C CYS A 95 -6.87 1.96 -4.54
N PHE A 96 -7.76 2.94 -4.54
CA PHE A 96 -8.25 3.62 -3.33
C PHE A 96 -9.63 4.23 -3.60
N GLY A 97 -10.39 4.54 -2.54
CA GLY A 97 -11.68 5.23 -2.66
C GLY A 97 -11.53 6.72 -2.99
N PRO A 98 -12.64 7.45 -3.18
CA PRO A 98 -12.64 8.82 -3.67
C PRO A 98 -12.14 9.86 -2.66
N ASN A 99 -12.13 9.54 -1.37
CA ASN A 99 -11.83 10.49 -0.31
C ASN A 99 -10.34 10.49 0.03
N THR A 100 -9.56 11.31 -0.66
CA THR A 100 -8.08 11.32 -0.61
C THR A 100 -7.51 12.70 -0.33
N TRP A 101 -8.25 13.57 0.37
CA TRP A 101 -7.86 14.97 0.55
C TRP A 101 -6.55 15.21 1.30
N ASN A 102 -6.08 14.24 2.11
CA ASN A 102 -4.78 14.34 2.76
C ASN A 102 -3.60 14.15 1.78
N PHE A 103 -3.87 13.64 0.58
CA PHE A 103 -2.86 13.24 -0.41
C PHE A 103 -3.18 13.75 -1.82
N ARG A 104 -3.87 14.90 -1.94
CA ARG A 104 -4.40 15.43 -3.21
C ARG A 104 -3.38 15.48 -4.32
N ASP A 105 -2.22 16.06 -4.04
CA ASP A 105 -1.20 16.31 -5.07
C ASP A 105 -0.63 15.01 -5.62
N ILE A 106 -0.31 14.06 -4.74
CA ILE A 106 0.23 12.78 -5.19
C ILE A 106 -0.82 11.90 -5.86
N VAL A 107 -2.07 11.96 -5.40
CA VAL A 107 -3.19 11.27 -6.06
C VAL A 107 -3.40 11.82 -7.46
N ALA A 108 -3.42 13.14 -7.64
CA ALA A 108 -3.53 13.75 -8.95
C ALA A 108 -2.41 13.31 -9.90
N GLN A 109 -1.18 13.25 -9.42
CA GLN A 109 -0.03 12.80 -10.20
C GLN A 109 -0.11 11.32 -10.56
N LEU A 110 -0.48 10.46 -9.61
CA LEU A 110 -0.67 9.02 -9.85
C LEU A 110 -1.74 8.76 -10.92
N LEU A 111 -2.86 9.46 -10.84
CA LEU A 111 -3.95 9.36 -11.82
C LEU A 111 -3.53 9.88 -13.20
N ALA A 112 -2.84 11.02 -13.27
CA ALA A 112 -2.32 11.56 -14.51
C ALA A 112 -1.30 10.62 -15.19
N ALA A 113 -0.50 9.89 -14.39
CA ALA A 113 0.41 8.88 -14.88
C ALA A 113 -0.25 7.53 -15.21
N ASN A 114 -1.57 7.38 -15.03
CA ASN A 114 -2.28 6.10 -15.06
C ASN A 114 -1.59 5.03 -14.16
N GLY A 115 -1.13 5.45 -12.99
CA GLY A 115 -0.41 4.62 -12.01
C GLY A 115 -1.28 4.14 -10.84
N ALA A 116 -2.54 4.55 -10.79
CA ALA A 116 -3.49 4.13 -9.76
C ALA A 116 -4.93 4.16 -10.27
N HIS A 117 -5.84 3.55 -9.53
CA HIS A 117 -7.26 3.49 -9.87
C HIS A 117 -8.11 3.99 -8.69
N VAL A 118 -9.14 4.81 -8.98
CA VAL A 118 -10.13 5.21 -7.99
C VAL A 118 -11.31 4.26 -8.09
N VAL A 119 -11.74 3.69 -6.96
CA VAL A 119 -12.94 2.85 -6.86
C VAL A 119 -13.98 3.58 -6.04
N GLN A 120 -15.20 3.71 -6.56
CA GLN A 120 -16.28 4.48 -5.94
C GLN A 120 -17.14 3.65 -4.98
N SER A 121 -17.08 2.33 -5.11
CA SER A 121 -17.90 1.39 -4.33
C SER A 121 -17.19 0.06 -4.08
N ALA A 122 -17.82 -0.79 -3.26
CA ALA A 122 -17.33 -2.15 -3.01
C ALA A 122 -17.38 -3.00 -4.29
N GLU A 123 -18.36 -2.78 -5.15
CA GLU A 123 -18.52 -3.49 -6.43
C GLU A 123 -17.39 -3.12 -7.39
N GLU A 124 -17.04 -1.83 -7.50
CA GLU A 124 -15.90 -1.38 -8.30
C GLU A 124 -14.57 -1.90 -7.76
N PHE A 125 -14.43 -1.98 -6.43
CA PHE A 125 -13.27 -2.61 -5.81
C PHE A 125 -13.16 -4.10 -6.18
N ASP A 126 -14.27 -4.87 -6.08
CA ASP A 126 -14.28 -6.28 -6.48
C ASP A 126 -13.92 -6.43 -7.97
N GLN A 127 -14.49 -5.58 -8.83
CA GLN A 127 -14.17 -5.56 -10.26
C GLN A 127 -12.69 -5.28 -10.52
N PHE A 128 -12.10 -4.28 -9.85
CA PHE A 128 -10.68 -3.96 -9.98
C PHE A 128 -9.80 -5.16 -9.58
N VAL A 129 -10.12 -5.81 -8.45
CA VAL A 129 -9.37 -6.98 -8.00
C VAL A 129 -9.48 -8.13 -8.99
N ARG A 130 -10.68 -8.44 -9.49
CA ARG A 130 -10.89 -9.50 -10.51
C ARG A 130 -10.13 -9.21 -11.78
N GLN A 131 -10.25 -8.01 -12.33
CA GLN A 131 -9.53 -7.61 -13.54
C GLN A 131 -8.02 -7.72 -13.37
N SER A 132 -7.50 -7.32 -12.21
CA SER A 132 -6.07 -7.42 -11.89
C SER A 132 -5.59 -8.86 -11.77
N LEU A 133 -6.44 -9.77 -11.30
CA LEU A 133 -6.14 -11.21 -11.21
C LEU A 133 -6.23 -11.89 -12.58
N ASP A 134 -7.22 -11.54 -13.40
CA ASP A 134 -7.45 -12.10 -14.73
C ASP A 134 -6.42 -11.59 -15.74
N SER A 135 -5.88 -10.39 -15.51
CA SER A 135 -4.90 -9.75 -16.38
C SER A 135 -3.68 -9.23 -15.58
N PRO A 136 -2.80 -10.14 -15.09
CA PRO A 136 -1.66 -9.77 -14.25
C PRO A 136 -0.70 -8.78 -14.94
N GLU A 137 -0.62 -8.84 -16.25
CA GLU A 137 0.21 -7.92 -17.04
C GLU A 137 -0.31 -6.47 -16.97
N LEU A 138 -1.62 -6.26 -17.05
CA LEU A 138 -2.21 -4.92 -16.89
C LEU A 138 -2.01 -4.40 -15.46
N ALA A 139 -2.15 -5.26 -14.46
CA ALA A 139 -1.88 -4.93 -13.08
C ALA A 139 -0.40 -4.52 -12.89
N ARG A 140 0.54 -5.29 -13.44
CA ARG A 140 1.97 -4.97 -13.43
C ARG A 140 2.25 -3.62 -14.07
N GLN A 141 1.70 -3.33 -15.24
CA GLN A 141 1.88 -2.05 -15.95
C GLN A 141 1.32 -0.87 -15.13
N LEU A 142 0.19 -1.03 -14.45
CA LEU A 142 -0.36 -0.01 -13.55
C LEU A 142 0.65 0.31 -12.43
N GLY A 143 1.16 -0.72 -11.76
CA GLY A 143 2.13 -0.58 -10.69
C GLY A 143 3.47 0.01 -11.16
N GLU A 144 3.98 -0.40 -12.33
CA GLU A 144 5.22 0.15 -12.90
C GLU A 144 5.11 1.64 -13.21
N ARG A 145 3.98 2.11 -13.75
CA ARG A 145 3.76 3.54 -13.96
C ARG A 145 3.78 4.33 -12.64
N ALA A 146 3.17 3.77 -11.59
CA ALA A 146 3.22 4.37 -10.25
C ALA A 146 4.66 4.42 -9.72
N GLN A 147 5.41 3.34 -9.84
CA GLN A 147 6.79 3.26 -9.40
C GLN A 147 7.71 4.22 -10.16
N CYS A 148 7.57 4.32 -11.47
CA CYS A 148 8.32 5.28 -12.28
C CYS A 148 8.08 6.72 -11.83
N LEU A 149 6.82 7.09 -11.50
CA LEU A 149 6.50 8.40 -10.94
C LEU A 149 7.25 8.64 -9.62
N VAL A 150 7.20 7.68 -8.68
CA VAL A 150 7.90 7.81 -7.39
C VAL A 150 9.40 7.97 -7.59
N LEU A 151 10.01 7.15 -8.45
CA LEU A 151 11.44 7.20 -8.74
C LEU A 151 11.86 8.52 -9.39
N SER A 152 11.02 9.09 -10.25
CA SER A 152 11.31 10.39 -10.89
C SER A 152 11.33 11.56 -9.89
N GLN A 153 10.66 11.41 -8.75
CA GLN A 153 10.62 12.43 -7.70
C GLN A 153 11.74 12.28 -6.66
N GLN A 154 12.54 11.23 -6.74
CA GLN A 154 13.68 11.06 -5.84
C GLN A 154 14.71 12.20 -5.98
N GLY A 155 15.43 12.46 -4.91
CA GLY A 155 16.43 13.52 -4.86
C GLY A 155 15.88 14.91 -4.52
N ALA A 156 14.60 15.05 -4.14
CA ALA A 156 14.04 16.33 -3.71
C ALA A 156 14.83 16.93 -2.54
N THR A 157 15.17 16.14 -1.53
CA THR A 157 15.99 16.58 -0.39
C THR A 157 17.34 17.10 -0.84
N ARG A 158 18.02 16.38 -1.75
CA ARG A 158 19.31 16.81 -2.28
C ARG A 158 19.19 18.16 -3.02
N ARG A 159 18.20 18.31 -3.90
CA ARG A 159 17.96 19.57 -4.62
C ARG A 159 17.65 20.72 -3.68
N THR A 160 16.88 20.48 -2.61
CA THR A 160 16.58 21.48 -1.58
C THR A 160 17.86 21.91 -0.83
N VAL A 161 18.70 20.96 -0.42
CA VAL A 161 19.99 21.26 0.22
C VAL A 161 20.90 22.04 -0.71
N GLU A 162 21.06 21.65 -1.97
CA GLU A 162 21.86 22.36 -2.97
C GLU A 162 21.36 23.80 -3.16
N LEU A 163 20.03 24.01 -3.21
CA LEU A 163 19.44 25.34 -3.29
C LEU A 163 19.75 26.19 -2.06
N LEU A 164 19.56 25.64 -0.86
CA LEU A 164 19.85 26.35 0.39
C LEU A 164 21.34 26.73 0.49
N CYS A 165 22.25 25.83 0.13
CA CYS A 165 23.68 26.12 0.08
C CYS A 165 23.99 27.25 -0.91
N SER A 166 23.38 27.24 -2.09
CA SER A 166 23.60 28.30 -3.09
C SER A 166 23.14 29.68 -2.62
N LEU A 167 22.04 29.75 -1.87
CA LEU A 167 21.55 30.98 -1.28
C LEU A 167 22.46 31.50 -0.16
N HIS A 168 23.08 30.60 0.60
CA HIS A 168 24.00 30.99 1.69
C HIS A 168 25.37 31.51 1.15
N THR A 169 25.81 31.01 0.00
CA THR A 169 27.07 31.42 -0.63
C THR A 169 26.96 32.65 -1.52
N ALA A 170 25.74 33.14 -1.78
CA ALA A 170 25.55 34.39 -2.53
C ALA A 170 26.09 35.59 -1.70
N PRO A 171 27.06 36.36 -2.21
CA PRO A 171 27.55 37.53 -1.49
C PRO A 171 26.40 38.52 -1.30
N ALA A 172 26.21 39.01 -0.06
CA ALA A 172 25.29 40.08 0.23
C ALA A 172 25.72 41.32 -0.58
N THR A 173 25.00 41.58 -1.66
CA THR A 173 25.14 42.85 -2.41
C THR A 173 24.51 43.91 -1.51
N ILE A 174 25.33 44.55 -0.68
CA ILE A 174 24.96 45.76 0.07
C ILE A 174 24.84 46.90 -0.97
N MET A 175 23.65 47.39 -1.20
CA MET A 175 23.41 48.67 -1.86
C MET A 175 23.54 49.79 -0.84
#